data_a203824263f7543531f744a82069ec22
#
_entry.id   a203824263f7543531f744a82069ec22
#
_cell.length_a   1.000
_cell.length_b   1.000
_cell.length_c   1.000
_cell.angle_alpha   90.00
_cell.angle_beta   90.00
_cell.angle_gamma   90.00
#
_symmetry.space_group_name_H-M   'P 1'
#
loop_
_entity.id
_entity.type
_entity.pdbx_description
1 polymer ?
#
loop_
_entity_poly.entity_id
_entity_poly.type
_entity_poly.pdbx_seq_one_letter_code
_entity_poly.pdbx_strand_id
1 'polypeptide(L)'
;LPRPCHMISKDDEQTLRLAMLKTGMAELILEDQVPVDHKNRKLVAGLFGVHHKPGRLRLIVDRRPQNATEDRLCWETLPHGSMLARLYLDPGQHLRGLGDDLEIYFYLLFHKPVWRPRNCFGRVFSGSEATALGGNAAQR
;
A
#
# COMPACT_ATOMS: atom_id res chain seq x y z
N LEU A 1 18.32 -2.61 4.25
CA LEU A 1 17.00 -2.24 3.74
C LEU A 1 16.81 -0.74 3.70
N PRO A 2 16.09 -0.20 2.71
CA PRO A 2 15.73 1.21 2.68
C PRO A 2 14.86 1.56 3.91
N ARG A 3 15.05 2.76 4.44
CA ARG A 3 14.19 3.27 5.50
C ARG A 3 12.88 3.77 4.88
N PRO A 4 11.71 3.41 5.42
CA PRO A 4 10.45 3.93 4.93
C PRO A 4 10.31 5.43 5.26
N CYS A 5 9.68 6.17 4.37
CA CYS A 5 9.28 7.54 4.64
C CYS A 5 8.01 7.52 5.50
N HIS A 6 8.10 8.07 6.71
CA HIS A 6 6.96 8.18 7.62
C HIS A 6 6.84 9.63 8.10
N MET A 7 5.99 10.41 7.41
CA MET A 7 5.84 11.86 7.61
C MET A 7 4.38 12.20 7.92
N ILE A 8 3.87 11.58 8.96
CA ILE A 8 2.53 11.87 9.50
C ILE A 8 2.68 12.17 11.00
N SER A 9 1.95 13.16 11.50
CA SER A 9 1.91 13.44 12.94
C SER A 9 1.27 12.29 13.71
N LYS A 10 1.53 12.17 15.00
CA LYS A 10 0.90 11.11 15.83
C LYS A 10 -0.63 11.23 15.84
N ASP A 11 -1.13 12.44 15.93
CA ASP A 11 -2.56 12.71 16.03
C ASP A 11 -3.29 12.42 14.70
N ASP A 12 -2.70 12.85 13.59
CA ASP A 12 -3.23 12.55 12.26
C ASP A 12 -3.17 11.05 11.96
N GLU A 13 -2.08 10.39 12.36
CA GLU A 13 -1.96 8.95 12.21
C GLU A 13 -3.02 8.20 13.02
N GLN A 14 -3.31 8.62 14.24
CA GLN A 14 -4.37 8.02 15.06
C GLN A 14 -5.74 8.21 14.42
N THR A 15 -6.05 9.41 13.94
CA THR A 15 -7.30 9.70 13.23
C THR A 15 -7.45 8.85 11.97
N LEU A 16 -6.39 8.75 11.16
CA LEU A 16 -6.37 7.93 9.95
C LEU A 16 -6.59 6.45 10.26
N ARG A 17 -5.90 5.92 11.27
CA ARG A 17 -6.03 4.52 11.71
C ARG A 17 -7.45 4.18 12.14
N LEU A 18 -8.08 5.03 12.94
CA LEU A 18 -9.48 4.86 13.35
C LEU A 18 -10.41 4.81 12.13
N ALA A 19 -10.22 5.69 11.17
CA ALA A 19 -11.00 5.70 9.95
C ALA A 19 -10.80 4.41 9.14
N MET A 20 -9.57 3.93 8.98
CA MET A 20 -9.24 2.72 8.23
C MET A 20 -9.79 1.45 8.91
N LEU A 21 -9.71 1.35 10.24
CA LEU A 21 -10.28 0.23 10.99
C LEU A 21 -11.81 0.21 10.90
N LYS A 22 -12.48 1.37 11.05
CA LYS A 22 -13.93 1.49 10.93
C LYS A 22 -14.46 1.11 9.54
N THR A 23 -13.70 1.40 8.51
CA THR A 23 -14.08 1.09 7.11
C THR A 23 -13.66 -0.30 6.66
N GLY A 24 -12.95 -1.06 7.49
CA GLY A 24 -12.41 -2.37 7.13
C GLY A 24 -11.25 -2.31 6.12
N MET A 25 -10.67 -1.12 5.90
CA MET A 25 -9.49 -0.95 5.03
C MET A 25 -8.20 -1.45 5.68
N ALA A 26 -8.20 -1.57 7.01
CA ALA A 26 -7.09 -2.11 7.78
C ALA A 26 -7.61 -2.98 8.92
N GLU A 27 -6.73 -3.83 9.43
CA GLU A 27 -6.96 -4.66 10.62
C GLU A 27 -5.76 -4.56 11.56
N LEU A 28 -5.97 -4.83 12.84
CA LEU A 28 -4.88 -4.95 13.79
C LEU A 28 -4.26 -6.34 13.67
N ILE A 29 -2.93 -6.39 13.68
CA ILE A 29 -2.17 -7.64 13.73
C ILE A 29 -1.26 -7.64 14.96
N LEU A 30 -0.91 -8.83 15.43
CA LEU A 30 0.08 -8.97 16.49
C LEU A 30 1.46 -8.57 16.00
N GLU A 31 2.25 -8.02 16.90
CA GLU A 31 3.60 -7.55 16.57
C GLU A 31 4.55 -8.68 16.11
N ASP A 32 4.34 -9.89 16.61
CA ASP A 32 5.10 -11.09 16.22
C ASP A 32 4.71 -11.64 14.85
N GLN A 33 3.55 -11.26 14.32
CA GLN A 33 3.11 -11.61 12.97
C GLN A 33 3.73 -10.71 11.89
N VAL A 34 4.35 -9.59 12.27
CA VAL A 34 5.00 -8.69 11.32
C VAL A 34 6.27 -9.35 10.77
N PRO A 35 6.38 -9.57 9.46
CA PRO A 35 7.57 -10.17 8.87
C PRO A 35 8.84 -9.38 9.20
N VAL A 36 9.94 -10.10 9.33
CA VAL A 36 11.26 -9.54 9.58
C VAL A 36 12.22 -9.85 8.43
N ASP A 37 13.26 -9.04 8.29
CA ASP A 37 14.35 -9.31 7.36
C ASP A 37 15.39 -10.27 7.98
N HIS A 38 16.46 -10.57 7.21
CA HIS A 38 17.57 -11.43 7.64
C HIS A 38 18.37 -10.89 8.86
N LYS A 39 18.15 -9.63 9.25
CA LYS A 39 18.72 -8.99 10.44
C LYS A 39 17.70 -8.82 11.57
N ASN A 40 16.60 -9.56 11.52
CA ASN A 40 15.49 -9.49 12.47
C ASN A 40 14.86 -8.09 12.62
N ARG A 41 14.89 -7.26 11.54
CA ARG A 41 14.24 -5.96 11.53
C ARG A 41 12.86 -6.09 10.91
N LYS A 42 11.83 -5.56 11.59
CA LYS A 42 10.45 -5.62 11.13
C LYS A 42 10.27 -4.88 9.81
N LEU A 43 9.52 -5.48 8.91
CA LEU A 43 9.16 -4.93 7.62
C LEU A 43 7.87 -4.11 7.75
N VAL A 44 8.01 -2.85 8.09
CA VAL A 44 6.88 -1.93 8.27
C VAL A 44 6.96 -0.83 7.22
N ALA A 45 5.86 -0.58 6.52
CA ALA A 45 5.75 0.50 5.57
C ALA A 45 5.58 1.85 6.27
N GLY A 46 6.07 2.90 5.66
CA GLY A 46 5.83 4.26 6.10
C GLY A 46 4.54 4.83 5.52
N LEU A 47 4.08 5.93 6.11
CA LEU A 47 2.91 6.67 5.66
C LEU A 47 3.26 8.15 5.48
N PHE A 48 2.80 8.75 4.39
CA PHE A 48 2.86 10.18 4.17
C PHE A 48 1.79 10.63 3.18
N GLY A 49 1.45 11.91 3.23
CA GLY A 49 0.51 12.53 2.31
C GLY A 49 1.21 13.34 1.23
N VAL A 50 0.70 13.32 0.02
CA VAL A 50 1.11 14.22 -1.06
C VAL A 50 -0.09 15.01 -1.59
N HIS A 51 0.13 16.24 -1.99
CA HIS A 51 -0.90 17.03 -2.63
C HIS A 51 -1.38 16.35 -3.92
N HIS A 52 -2.69 16.31 -4.10
CA HIS A 52 -3.31 15.69 -5.27
C HIS A 52 -4.24 16.66 -6.01
N LYS A 53 -5.23 17.21 -5.31
CA LYS A 53 -6.18 18.21 -5.82
C LYS A 53 -6.36 19.28 -4.72
N PRO A 54 -6.87 20.47 -5.03
CA PRO A 54 -7.16 21.48 -4.01
C PRO A 54 -7.96 20.89 -2.85
N GLY A 55 -7.45 21.05 -1.62
CA GLY A 55 -8.06 20.51 -0.40
C GLY A 55 -8.02 18.99 -0.23
N ARG A 56 -7.29 18.24 -1.08
CA ARG A 56 -7.16 16.78 -1.00
C ARG A 56 -5.71 16.33 -0.97
N LEU A 57 -5.41 15.41 -0.08
CA LEU A 57 -4.15 14.69 -0.03
C LEU A 57 -4.35 13.27 -0.56
N ARG A 58 -3.34 12.74 -1.23
CA ARG A 58 -3.22 11.33 -1.55
C ARG A 58 -2.36 10.66 -0.49
N LEU A 59 -2.91 9.65 0.17
CA LEU A 59 -2.14 8.84 1.10
C LEU A 59 -1.18 7.93 0.32
N ILE A 60 0.07 7.95 0.71
CA ILE A 60 1.11 7.08 0.17
C ILE A 60 1.56 6.10 1.24
N VAL A 61 1.53 4.82 0.91
CA VAL A 61 2.10 3.73 1.71
C VAL A 61 3.47 3.39 1.14
N ASP A 62 4.53 3.74 1.87
CA ASP A 62 5.91 3.51 1.42
C ASP A 62 6.38 2.09 1.74
N ARG A 63 6.19 1.19 0.80
CA ARG A 63 6.57 -0.22 0.89
C ARG A 63 8.01 -0.53 0.45
N ARG A 64 8.88 0.46 0.35
CA ARG A 64 10.29 0.21 -0.05
C ARG A 64 10.99 -0.87 0.78
N PRO A 65 10.80 -0.99 2.13
CA PRO A 65 11.39 -2.07 2.90
C PRO A 65 10.90 -3.45 2.47
N GLN A 66 9.59 -3.62 2.27
CA GLN A 66 8.99 -4.87 1.83
C GLN A 66 9.42 -5.22 0.41
N ASN A 67 9.33 -4.26 -0.51
CA ASN A 67 9.69 -4.44 -1.92
C ASN A 67 11.16 -4.87 -2.09
N ALA A 68 12.06 -4.44 -1.17
CA ALA A 68 13.46 -4.85 -1.21
C ALA A 68 13.68 -6.33 -0.81
N THR A 69 12.67 -7.00 -0.25
CA THR A 69 12.70 -8.42 0.12
C THR A 69 11.81 -9.29 -0.78
N GLU A 70 11.14 -8.69 -1.75
CA GLU A 70 10.27 -9.39 -2.70
C GLU A 70 11.05 -9.66 -3.99
N ASP A 71 10.84 -10.84 -4.57
CA ASP A 71 11.42 -11.19 -5.86
C ASP A 71 10.85 -10.29 -6.95
N ARG A 72 11.72 -9.90 -7.88
CA ARG A 72 11.26 -9.17 -9.06
C ARG A 72 10.50 -10.11 -9.99
N LEU A 73 9.35 -9.65 -10.48
CA LEU A 73 8.65 -10.30 -11.57
C LEU A 73 9.45 -10.12 -12.86
N CYS A 74 10.38 -11.03 -13.14
CA CYS A 74 11.30 -10.91 -14.28
C CYS A 74 10.66 -11.25 -15.63
N TRP A 75 9.47 -11.84 -15.63
CA TRP A 75 8.72 -12.22 -16.84
C TRP A 75 7.77 -11.13 -17.34
N GLU A 76 7.60 -10.06 -16.57
CA GLU A 76 6.70 -8.97 -16.94
C GLU A 76 7.39 -7.95 -17.84
N THR A 77 6.96 -7.90 -19.08
CA THR A 77 7.26 -6.77 -19.96
C THR A 77 6.04 -5.86 -19.97
N LEU A 78 6.12 -4.77 -19.22
CA LEU A 78 5.05 -3.78 -19.23
C LEU A 78 5.02 -3.08 -20.58
N PRO A 79 3.83 -2.86 -21.17
CA PRO A 79 3.71 -2.11 -22.41
C PRO A 79 4.23 -0.68 -22.20
N HIS A 80 5.07 -0.23 -23.12
CA HIS A 80 5.60 1.11 -23.15
C HIS A 80 5.03 1.87 -24.34
N GLY A 81 4.77 3.18 -24.21
CA GLY A 81 4.20 4.00 -25.28
C GLY A 81 4.98 3.91 -26.62
N SER A 82 6.29 3.69 -26.57
CA SER A 82 7.11 3.48 -27.80
C SER A 82 6.74 2.20 -28.57
N MET A 83 6.04 1.24 -27.96
CA MET A 83 5.56 0.05 -28.67
C MET A 83 4.52 0.40 -29.72
N LEU A 84 3.77 1.49 -29.51
CA LEU A 84 2.81 2.01 -30.50
C LEU A 84 3.51 2.47 -31.77
N ALA A 85 4.76 2.92 -31.70
CA ALA A 85 5.56 3.30 -32.87
C ALA A 85 5.91 2.12 -33.79
N ARG A 86 5.71 0.88 -33.36
CA ARG A 86 5.93 -0.34 -34.16
C ARG A 86 4.68 -0.77 -34.91
N LEU A 87 3.54 -0.11 -34.69
CA LEU A 87 2.31 -0.38 -35.40
C LEU A 87 2.40 0.27 -36.79
N TYR A 88 2.34 -0.56 -37.82
CA TYR A 88 2.20 -0.13 -39.18
C TYR A 88 0.75 -0.27 -39.59
N LEU A 89 0.18 0.78 -40.19
CA LEU A 89 -1.19 0.78 -40.70
C LEU A 89 -1.13 1.02 -42.21
N ASP A 90 -1.85 0.21 -42.97
CA ASP A 90 -2.02 0.41 -44.39
C ASP A 90 -2.91 1.65 -44.66
N PRO A 91 -2.81 2.25 -45.83
CA PRO A 91 -3.68 3.34 -46.24
C PRO A 91 -5.18 2.97 -46.05
N GLY A 92 -5.92 3.77 -45.32
CA GLY A 92 -7.32 3.54 -45.03
C GLY A 92 -7.61 2.71 -43.76
N GLN A 93 -6.60 2.15 -43.09
CA GLN A 93 -6.72 1.52 -41.79
C GLN A 93 -6.68 2.55 -40.66
N HIS A 94 -7.44 2.29 -39.60
CA HIS A 94 -7.51 3.15 -38.44
C HIS A 94 -7.27 2.34 -37.16
N LEU A 95 -6.48 2.86 -36.25
CA LEU A 95 -6.33 2.32 -34.90
C LEU A 95 -7.38 2.97 -34.01
N ARG A 96 -8.16 2.15 -33.32
CA ARG A 96 -9.08 2.62 -32.28
C ARG A 96 -8.57 2.17 -30.92
N GLY A 97 -8.25 3.12 -30.06
CA GLY A 97 -7.90 2.87 -28.64
C GLY A 97 -9.14 3.00 -27.76
N LEU A 98 -9.32 2.10 -26.82
CA LEU A 98 -10.24 2.19 -25.70
C LEU A 98 -9.41 2.14 -24.43
N GLY A 99 -9.79 2.92 -23.43
CA GLY A 99 -9.12 2.92 -22.14
C GLY A 99 -10.13 3.26 -21.05
N ASP A 100 -10.05 2.52 -19.95
CA ASP A 100 -10.81 2.77 -18.74
C ASP A 100 -9.85 3.14 -17.61
N ASP A 101 -10.20 4.17 -16.86
CA ASP A 101 -9.52 4.52 -15.61
C ASP A 101 -10.44 4.16 -14.43
N LEU A 102 -10.01 3.16 -13.66
CA LEU A 102 -10.76 2.73 -12.48
C LEU A 102 -10.45 3.68 -11.32
N GLU A 103 -11.44 4.49 -10.95
CA GLU A 103 -11.33 5.36 -9.78
C GLU A 103 -11.04 4.52 -8.53
N ILE A 104 -10.07 4.96 -7.71
CA ILE A 104 -9.66 4.30 -6.46
C ILE A 104 -9.31 2.81 -6.59
N TYR A 105 -8.83 2.37 -7.74
CA TYR A 105 -8.57 0.96 -8.10
C TYR A 105 -7.90 0.13 -6.99
N PHE A 106 -6.80 0.64 -6.40
CA PHE A 106 -6.06 -0.10 -5.37
C PHE A 106 -6.87 -0.36 -4.11
N TYR A 107 -7.88 0.45 -3.81
CA TYR A 107 -8.75 0.28 -2.65
C TYR A 107 -9.93 -0.68 -2.90
N LEU A 108 -10.11 -1.11 -4.15
CA LEU A 108 -11.09 -2.13 -4.51
C LEU A 108 -10.55 -3.55 -4.35
N LEU A 109 -9.25 -3.70 -4.10
CA LEU A 109 -8.57 -4.99 -4.01
C LEU A 109 -8.35 -5.39 -2.55
N PHE A 110 -8.69 -6.63 -2.24
CA PHE A 110 -8.42 -7.23 -0.93
C PHE A 110 -7.24 -8.19 -1.01
N HIS A 111 -6.29 -8.04 -0.11
CA HIS A 111 -5.22 -9.02 0.05
C HIS A 111 -5.73 -10.32 0.68
N LYS A 112 -5.27 -11.45 0.16
CA LYS A 112 -5.46 -12.73 0.85
C LYS A 112 -4.89 -12.64 2.27
N PRO A 113 -5.51 -13.30 3.27
CA PRO A 113 -5.07 -13.21 4.68
C PRO A 113 -3.58 -13.48 4.88
N VAL A 114 -3.01 -14.45 4.16
CA VAL A 114 -1.59 -14.81 4.24
C VAL A 114 -0.64 -13.66 3.83
N TRP A 115 -1.10 -12.71 3.01
CA TRP A 115 -0.30 -11.57 2.56
C TRP A 115 -0.48 -10.31 3.41
N ARG A 116 -1.49 -10.24 4.26
CA ARG A 116 -1.81 -9.04 5.04
C ARG A 116 -0.67 -8.60 5.96
N PRO A 117 0.00 -9.50 6.70
CA PRO A 117 1.13 -9.10 7.54
C PRO A 117 2.27 -8.43 6.77
N ARG A 118 2.50 -8.81 5.50
CA ARG A 118 3.51 -8.17 4.64
C ARG A 118 3.17 -6.74 4.22
N ASN A 119 1.94 -6.31 4.43
CA ASN A 119 1.49 -4.95 4.15
C ASN A 119 1.33 -4.12 5.44
N CYS A 120 1.97 -4.53 6.52
CA CYS A 120 1.96 -3.83 7.79
C CYS A 120 2.53 -2.42 7.63
N PHE A 121 1.86 -1.45 8.24
CA PHE A 121 2.27 -0.05 8.27
C PHE A 121 1.96 0.57 9.63
N GLY A 122 2.55 1.74 9.88
CA GLY A 122 2.30 2.52 11.10
C GLY A 122 3.18 2.12 12.28
N ARG A 123 2.77 2.52 13.45
CA ARG A 123 3.51 2.33 14.70
C ARG A 123 2.91 1.19 15.51
N VAL A 124 3.69 0.64 16.43
CA VAL A 124 3.20 -0.30 17.44
C VAL A 124 2.25 0.43 18.39
N PHE A 125 1.16 -0.23 18.76
CA PHE A 125 0.21 0.22 19.76
C PHE A 125 0.51 -0.43 21.11
N SER A 126 0.26 0.28 22.19
CA SER A 126 0.13 -0.32 23.51
C SER A 126 -1.16 -1.15 23.60
N GLY A 127 -1.24 -2.07 24.54
CA GLY A 127 -2.46 -2.86 24.76
C GLY A 127 -3.69 -2.00 25.04
N SER A 128 -3.53 -0.87 25.76
CA SER A 128 -4.62 0.08 26.02
C SER A 128 -5.10 0.80 24.76
N GLU A 129 -4.18 1.23 23.91
CA GLU A 129 -4.51 1.83 22.61
C GLU A 129 -5.21 0.84 21.68
N ALA A 130 -4.72 -0.40 21.60
CA ALA A 130 -5.34 -1.45 20.80
C ALA A 130 -6.78 -1.75 21.28
N THR A 131 -7.03 -1.76 22.59
CA THR A 131 -8.38 -1.93 23.15
C THR A 131 -9.30 -0.77 22.78
N ALA A 132 -8.83 0.46 22.87
CA ALA A 132 -9.59 1.65 22.48
C ALA A 132 -9.95 1.66 20.97
N LEU A 133 -9.14 0.99 20.16
CA LEU A 133 -9.36 0.81 18.71
C LEU A 133 -10.25 -0.40 18.38
N GLY A 134 -10.83 -1.09 19.39
CA GLY A 134 -11.67 -2.26 19.19
C GLY A 134 -10.89 -3.58 19.06
N GLY A 135 -9.60 -3.58 19.37
CA GLY A 135 -8.79 -4.80 19.44
C GLY A 135 -9.29 -5.75 20.53
N ASN A 136 -9.28 -7.05 20.23
CA ASN A 136 -9.62 -8.08 21.23
C ASN A 136 -8.40 -8.44 22.10
N ALA A 137 -8.63 -9.28 23.14
CA ALA A 137 -7.56 -9.69 24.05
C ALA A 137 -6.37 -10.41 23.39
N ALA A 138 -6.58 -10.99 22.21
CA ALA A 138 -5.52 -11.66 21.44
C ALA A 138 -4.65 -10.68 20.63
N GLN A 139 -5.05 -9.42 20.54
CA GLN A 139 -4.34 -8.35 19.83
C GLN A 139 -3.68 -7.33 20.78
N ARG A 140 -3.51 -7.70 22.05
CA ARG A 140 -2.88 -6.90 23.10
C ARG A 140 -1.40 -7.18 23.24
#